data_e4be8a588d0f9c4c5a4b943e1de56e8e
#
_entry.id   e4be8a588d0f9c4c5a4b943e1de56e8e
#
_cell.length_a   1.000
_cell.length_b   1.000
_cell.length_c   1.000
_cell.angle_alpha   90.00
_cell.angle_beta   90.00
_cell.angle_gamma   90.00
#
_symmetry.space_group_name_H-M   'P 1'
#
loop_
_entity.id
_entity.type
_entity.pdbx_description
1 polymer ?
#
loop_
_entity_poly.entity_id
_entity_poly.type
_entity_poly.pdbx_seq_one_letter_code
_entity_poly.pdbx_strand_id
1 'polypeptide(L)'
;MSMQQKRIMEDTEGRAICGFRKKMMSMSGAAHITVDDQSGATLAIATIKRQGILSGADIYLHNPPMHIDNVTTDGLPVAIHVDGNPIRKEYEFMMGNMNDNPFKIARVTRKLKLINAQDSYFIEIGPNVDVAFMSMCTYAIDELFSDNKN
;
A
#
# COMPACT_ATOMS: atom_id res chain seq x y z
N MET A 1 8.53 -9.97 -21.52
CA MET A 1 8.71 -10.05 -20.05
C MET A 1 8.20 -8.78 -19.42
N SER A 2 7.23 -8.87 -18.54
CA SER A 2 6.86 -7.72 -17.71
C SER A 2 7.85 -7.60 -16.56
N MET A 3 8.59 -6.50 -16.50
CA MET A 3 9.42 -6.19 -15.33
C MET A 3 8.50 -5.96 -14.14
N GLN A 4 8.77 -6.65 -13.04
CA GLN A 4 8.05 -6.48 -11.79
C GLN A 4 8.99 -5.88 -10.75
N GLN A 5 8.55 -4.83 -10.11
CA GLN A 5 9.22 -4.35 -8.91
C GLN A 5 8.77 -5.22 -7.74
N LYS A 6 9.74 -5.81 -7.05
CA LYS A 6 9.52 -6.63 -5.86
C LYS A 6 10.30 -6.05 -4.69
N ARG A 7 9.65 -5.95 -3.54
CA ARG A 7 10.27 -5.59 -2.26
C ARG A 7 9.77 -6.53 -1.17
N ILE A 8 10.58 -6.77 -0.17
CA ILE A 8 10.25 -7.63 0.97
C ILE A 8 10.52 -6.84 2.25
N MET A 9 9.59 -6.87 3.17
CA MET A 9 9.75 -6.38 4.54
C MET A 9 10.19 -7.54 5.41
N GLU A 10 11.28 -7.34 6.15
CA GLU A 10 11.84 -8.31 7.07
C GLU A 10 11.85 -7.77 8.50
N ASP A 11 11.81 -8.66 9.47
CA ASP A 11 12.02 -8.30 10.87
C ASP A 11 13.52 -8.12 11.16
N THR A 12 13.86 -7.78 12.39
CA THR A 12 15.25 -7.56 12.81
C THR A 12 16.13 -8.82 12.76
N GLU A 13 15.51 -10.00 12.63
CA GLU A 13 16.20 -11.28 12.50
C GLU A 13 16.28 -11.76 11.04
N GLY A 14 15.85 -10.93 10.08
CA GLY A 14 15.89 -11.24 8.65
C GLY A 14 14.76 -12.15 8.17
N ARG A 15 13.70 -12.36 8.97
CA ARG A 15 12.54 -13.15 8.56
C ARG A 15 11.56 -12.30 7.77
N ALA A 16 11.11 -12.81 6.63
CA ALA A 16 10.14 -12.12 5.80
C ALA A 16 8.78 -11.98 6.50
N ILE A 17 8.24 -10.77 6.58
CA ILE A 17 6.92 -10.47 7.13
C ILE A 17 5.90 -10.39 6.01
N CYS A 18 6.15 -9.54 5.03
CA CYS A 18 5.28 -9.36 3.87
C CYS A 18 6.08 -8.80 2.69
N GLY A 19 5.48 -8.76 1.54
CA GLY A 19 6.10 -8.27 0.33
C GLY A 19 5.23 -7.27 -0.42
N PHE A 20 5.83 -6.66 -1.43
CA PHE A 20 5.20 -5.73 -2.35
C PHE A 20 5.53 -6.17 -3.77
N ARG A 21 4.56 -6.13 -4.65
CA ARG A 21 4.76 -6.33 -6.09
C ARG A 21 3.99 -5.31 -6.90
N LYS A 22 4.66 -4.76 -7.89
CA LYS A 22 4.09 -3.81 -8.84
C LYS A 22 4.56 -4.18 -10.24
N LYS A 23 3.65 -4.19 -11.20
CA LYS A 23 4.02 -4.28 -12.62
C LYS A 23 4.54 -2.92 -13.06
N MET A 24 5.80 -2.83 -13.46
CA MET A 24 6.46 -1.56 -13.81
C MET A 24 5.86 -0.89 -15.05
N MET A 25 5.21 -1.63 -15.93
CA MET A 25 4.60 -1.14 -17.16
C MET A 25 3.07 -1.09 -17.09
N SER A 26 2.49 -1.22 -15.91
CA SER A 26 1.03 -1.21 -15.77
C SER A 26 0.51 0.24 -15.75
N MET A 27 -0.28 0.60 -16.72
CA MET A 27 -1.02 1.87 -16.73
C MET A 27 -2.14 1.90 -15.68
N SER A 28 -2.48 0.76 -15.09
CA SER A 28 -3.55 0.66 -14.10
C SER A 28 -3.19 1.22 -12.73
N GLY A 29 -1.91 1.49 -12.46
CA GLY A 29 -1.47 2.04 -11.18
C GLY A 29 -1.87 1.16 -9.99
N ALA A 30 -1.71 -0.16 -10.10
CA ALA A 30 -2.03 -1.11 -9.04
C ALA A 30 -0.77 -1.73 -8.44
N ALA A 31 -0.80 -1.98 -7.14
CA ALA A 31 0.25 -2.70 -6.42
C ALA A 31 -0.38 -3.75 -5.50
N HIS A 32 0.35 -4.83 -5.24
CA HIS A 32 -0.11 -5.92 -4.39
C HIS A 32 0.76 -6.03 -3.15
N ILE A 33 0.13 -6.19 -1.99
CA ILE A 33 0.80 -6.61 -0.76
C ILE A 33 0.73 -8.12 -0.71
N THR A 34 1.87 -8.77 -0.52
CA THR A 34 1.99 -10.22 -0.68
C THR A 34 2.57 -10.89 0.56
N VAL A 35 2.25 -12.15 0.71
CA VAL A 35 2.90 -13.08 1.64
C VAL A 35 3.24 -14.35 0.86
N ASP A 36 4.30 -15.04 1.27
CA ASP A 36 4.60 -16.36 0.74
C ASP A 36 4.01 -17.42 1.66
N ASP A 37 3.33 -18.41 1.07
CA ASP A 37 2.82 -19.54 1.84
C ASP A 37 3.93 -20.59 2.11
N GLN A 38 3.58 -21.64 2.86
CA GLN A 38 4.54 -22.69 3.21
C GLN A 38 5.05 -23.48 2.00
N SER A 39 4.31 -23.47 0.88
CA SER A 39 4.73 -24.13 -0.37
C SER A 39 5.64 -23.26 -1.22
N GLY A 40 5.89 -22.01 -0.83
CA GLY A 40 6.66 -21.02 -1.60
C GLY A 40 5.81 -20.26 -2.63
N ALA A 41 4.49 -20.47 -2.68
CA ALA A 41 3.61 -19.68 -3.54
C ALA A 41 3.46 -18.27 -3.00
N THR A 42 3.43 -17.28 -3.89
CA THR A 42 3.19 -15.88 -3.54
C THR A 42 1.70 -15.59 -3.59
N LEU A 43 1.14 -15.15 -2.48
CA LEU A 43 -0.27 -14.82 -2.33
C LEU A 43 -0.44 -13.32 -2.11
N ALA A 44 -1.40 -12.71 -2.80
CA ALA A 44 -1.80 -11.33 -2.54
C ALA A 44 -2.80 -11.30 -1.39
N ILE A 45 -2.51 -10.50 -0.36
CA ILE A 45 -3.42 -10.24 0.76
C ILE A 45 -4.17 -8.93 0.60
N ALA A 46 -3.65 -8.03 -0.21
CA ALA A 46 -4.30 -6.76 -0.54
C ALA A 46 -3.86 -6.27 -1.92
N THR A 47 -4.73 -5.49 -2.54
CA THR A 47 -4.42 -4.74 -3.77
C THR A 47 -4.72 -3.27 -3.54
N ILE A 48 -3.78 -2.40 -3.93
CA ILE A 48 -3.91 -0.95 -3.83
C ILE A 48 -4.03 -0.40 -5.24
N LYS A 49 -5.09 0.36 -5.52
CA LYS A 49 -5.33 1.02 -6.81
C LYS A 49 -5.40 2.52 -6.63
N ARG A 50 -4.71 3.25 -7.48
CA ARG A 50 -4.83 4.71 -7.56
C ARG A 50 -6.22 5.10 -8.07
N GLN A 51 -6.78 6.17 -7.51
CA GLN A 51 -8.06 6.76 -7.98
C GLN A 51 -7.87 7.89 -9.00
N GLY A 52 -6.66 8.18 -9.40
CA GLY A 52 -6.34 9.26 -10.33
C GLY A 52 -4.91 9.75 -10.14
N ILE A 53 -4.56 10.82 -10.83
CA ILE A 53 -3.19 11.33 -10.81
C ILE A 53 -2.87 12.05 -9.49
N LEU A 54 -3.83 12.77 -8.93
CA LEU A 54 -3.66 13.62 -7.76
C LEU A 54 -4.57 13.26 -6.58
N SER A 55 -5.49 12.34 -6.77
CA SER A 55 -6.42 11.89 -5.75
C SER A 55 -5.99 10.55 -5.16
N GLY A 56 -6.44 10.22 -4.00
CA GLY A 56 -6.05 9.08 -3.19
C GLY A 56 -6.01 7.70 -3.85
N ALA A 57 -6.12 6.69 -3.05
CA ALA A 57 -6.09 5.29 -3.49
C ALA A 57 -7.13 4.48 -2.74
N ASP A 58 -7.48 3.33 -3.30
CA ASP A 58 -8.36 2.36 -2.67
C ASP A 58 -7.58 1.08 -2.38
N ILE A 59 -7.80 0.51 -1.21
CA ILE A 59 -7.20 -0.75 -0.78
C ILE A 59 -8.29 -1.80 -0.68
N TYR A 60 -8.09 -2.88 -1.42
CA TYR A 60 -8.94 -4.06 -1.44
C TYR A 60 -8.25 -5.17 -0.66
N LEU A 61 -8.96 -5.80 0.26
CA LEU A 61 -8.43 -6.95 1.02
C LEU A 61 -8.88 -8.25 0.35
N HIS A 62 -7.95 -9.19 0.23
CA HIS A 62 -8.22 -10.52 -0.29
C HIS A 62 -8.34 -11.51 0.88
N ASN A 63 -9.56 -11.99 1.13
CA ASN A 63 -9.85 -12.98 2.16
C ASN A 63 -10.78 -14.06 1.58
N PRO A 64 -10.26 -15.27 1.26
CA PRO A 64 -8.86 -15.72 1.45
C PRO A 64 -7.86 -15.02 0.51
N PRO A 65 -6.55 -15.03 0.83
CA PRO A 65 -5.52 -14.53 -0.07
C PRO A 65 -5.55 -15.21 -1.44
N MET A 66 -5.21 -14.46 -2.48
CA MET A 66 -5.27 -14.94 -3.87
C MET A 66 -3.86 -15.16 -4.42
N HIS A 67 -3.68 -16.21 -5.22
CA HIS A 67 -2.42 -16.42 -5.94
C HIS A 67 -2.10 -15.19 -6.81
N ILE A 68 -0.85 -14.74 -6.78
CA ILE A 68 -0.44 -13.49 -7.44
C ILE A 68 -0.73 -13.47 -8.95
N ASP A 69 -0.70 -14.63 -9.61
CA ASP A 69 -0.97 -14.73 -11.04
C ASP A 69 -2.46 -14.59 -11.39
N ASN A 70 -3.33 -14.79 -10.43
CA ASN A 70 -4.78 -14.79 -10.61
C ASN A 70 -5.48 -13.68 -9.80
N VAL A 71 -4.74 -12.74 -9.24
CA VAL A 71 -5.30 -11.70 -8.39
C VAL A 71 -6.23 -10.77 -9.17
N THR A 72 -7.42 -10.54 -8.62
CA THR A 72 -8.41 -9.61 -9.15
C THR A 72 -9.12 -8.91 -7.99
N THR A 73 -9.63 -7.72 -8.25
CA THR A 73 -10.47 -6.99 -7.29
C THR A 73 -11.95 -7.01 -7.68
N ASP A 74 -12.30 -7.75 -8.71
CA ASP A 74 -13.68 -7.83 -9.22
C ASP A 74 -14.64 -8.32 -8.11
N GLY A 75 -15.69 -7.56 -7.87
CA GLY A 75 -16.69 -7.88 -6.84
C GLY A 75 -16.27 -7.60 -5.40
N LEU A 76 -15.05 -7.13 -5.15
CA LEU A 76 -14.58 -6.78 -3.80
C LEU A 76 -14.97 -5.36 -3.42
N PRO A 77 -15.44 -5.13 -2.20
CA PRO A 77 -15.61 -3.77 -1.69
C PRO A 77 -14.25 -3.14 -1.38
N VAL A 78 -14.19 -1.83 -1.43
CA VAL A 78 -13.04 -1.07 -0.92
C VAL A 78 -13.02 -1.20 0.61
N ALA A 79 -11.93 -1.73 1.16
CA ALA A 79 -11.79 -1.91 2.59
C ALA A 79 -11.20 -0.67 3.28
N ILE A 80 -10.22 -0.03 2.65
CA ILE A 80 -9.53 1.13 3.19
C ILE A 80 -9.41 2.18 2.07
N HIS A 81 -9.80 3.40 2.37
CA HIS A 81 -9.62 4.56 1.49
C HIS A 81 -8.41 5.35 1.94
N VAL A 82 -7.61 5.79 0.97
CA VAL A 82 -6.52 6.74 1.21
C VAL A 82 -7.03 8.13 0.85
N ASP A 83 -7.19 8.97 1.85
CA ASP A 83 -7.72 10.33 1.74
C ASP A 83 -6.61 11.37 1.99
N GLY A 84 -6.43 12.29 1.07
CA GLY A 84 -5.40 13.33 1.16
C GLY A 84 -4.54 13.41 -0.09
N ASN A 85 -3.27 13.81 0.09
CA ASN A 85 -2.34 14.01 -1.01
C ASN A 85 -1.11 13.10 -0.89
N PRO A 86 -1.12 11.93 -1.57
CA PRO A 86 0.02 11.01 -1.52
C PRO A 86 1.33 11.58 -2.09
N ILE A 87 1.26 12.49 -3.07
CA ILE A 87 2.44 13.12 -3.66
C ILE A 87 3.17 13.99 -2.63
N ARG A 88 2.42 14.69 -1.78
CA ARG A 88 2.96 15.49 -0.69
C ARG A 88 3.26 14.67 0.56
N LYS A 89 2.91 13.39 0.57
CA LYS A 89 3.04 12.51 1.74
C LYS A 89 2.25 13.01 2.95
N GLU A 90 1.04 13.50 2.67
CA GLU A 90 0.09 14.00 3.66
C GLU A 90 -1.28 13.37 3.39
N TYR A 91 -1.55 12.23 4.02
CA TYR A 91 -2.79 11.49 3.80
C TYR A 91 -3.16 10.62 4.99
N GLU A 92 -4.39 10.16 4.99
CA GLU A 92 -4.95 9.31 6.04
C GLU A 92 -5.50 8.02 5.43
N PHE A 93 -5.42 6.95 6.20
CA PHE A 93 -6.07 5.68 5.88
C PHE A 93 -7.40 5.61 6.63
N MET A 94 -8.49 5.49 5.88
CA MET A 94 -9.85 5.53 6.40
C MET A 94 -10.55 4.20 6.16
N MET A 95 -11.15 3.62 7.19
CA MET A 95 -12.01 2.45 7.09
C MET A 95 -13.49 2.81 7.24
N GLY A 96 -14.33 1.98 6.63
CA GLY A 96 -15.76 2.16 6.67
C GLY A 96 -16.31 2.87 5.44
N ASN A 97 -17.60 3.14 5.48
CA ASN A 97 -18.28 3.86 4.39
C ASN A 97 -17.94 5.35 4.48
N MET A 98 -17.32 5.91 3.45
CA MET A 98 -16.91 7.32 3.42
C MET A 98 -18.09 8.29 3.57
N ASN A 99 -19.30 7.85 3.27
CA ASN A 99 -20.53 8.65 3.42
C ASN A 99 -21.19 8.48 4.79
N ASP A 100 -20.72 7.57 5.62
CA ASP A 100 -21.34 7.20 6.89
C ASP A 100 -20.27 7.02 7.99
N ASN A 101 -19.70 8.15 8.40
CA ASN A 101 -18.78 8.22 9.54
C ASN A 101 -17.55 7.28 9.43
N PRO A 102 -16.74 7.41 8.40
CA PRO A 102 -15.51 6.61 8.30
C PRO A 102 -14.58 6.94 9.47
N PHE A 103 -13.78 5.96 9.89
CA PHE A 103 -12.82 6.18 10.96
C PHE A 103 -11.38 6.02 10.47
N LYS A 104 -10.50 6.86 11.01
CA LYS A 104 -9.09 6.89 10.68
C LYS A 104 -8.35 5.75 11.40
N ILE A 105 -7.58 4.96 10.65
CA ILE A 105 -6.74 3.88 11.20
C ILE A 105 -5.26 4.22 11.18
N ALA A 106 -4.83 5.10 10.30
CA ALA A 106 -3.45 5.55 10.23
C ALA A 106 -3.37 6.92 9.54
N ARG A 107 -2.28 7.63 9.78
CA ARG A 107 -1.99 8.92 9.17
C ARG A 107 -0.52 8.99 8.77
N VAL A 108 -0.28 9.52 7.58
CA VAL A 108 1.07 9.81 7.07
C VAL A 108 1.26 11.32 7.00
N THR A 109 2.37 11.80 7.56
CA THR A 109 2.76 13.21 7.50
C THR A 109 4.20 13.34 7.06
N ARG A 110 4.48 14.34 6.22
CA ARG A 110 5.82 14.63 5.75
C ARG A 110 6.64 15.30 6.84
N LYS A 111 7.87 14.80 7.04
CA LYS A 111 8.87 15.50 7.84
C LYS A 111 9.82 16.24 6.92
N LEU A 112 9.83 17.56 7.01
CA LEU A 112 10.84 18.38 6.33
C LEU A 112 12.17 18.28 7.08
N LYS A 113 13.16 17.65 6.45
CA LYS A 113 14.55 17.73 6.90
C LYS A 113 15.28 18.78 6.07
N LEU A 114 15.74 19.84 6.74
CA LEU A 114 16.44 20.94 6.10
C LEU A 114 17.88 20.60 5.63
N ILE A 115 18.42 19.46 6.00
CA ILE A 115 19.88 19.21 5.86
C ILE A 115 20.21 17.96 5.03
N ASN A 116 19.28 17.05 4.80
CA ASN A 116 19.51 15.85 3.95
C ASN A 116 18.39 15.69 2.93
N ALA A 117 18.77 15.47 1.68
CA ALA A 117 17.86 15.32 0.54
C ALA A 117 16.94 14.09 0.58
N GLN A 118 16.95 13.31 1.66
CA GLN A 118 16.05 12.18 1.83
C GLN A 118 14.76 12.61 2.50
N ASP A 119 13.66 12.50 1.74
CA ASP A 119 12.33 12.68 2.28
C ASP A 119 12.04 11.65 3.37
N SER A 120 11.81 12.15 4.58
CA SER A 120 11.30 11.34 5.68
C SER A 120 9.83 11.63 5.89
N TYR A 121 9.09 10.62 6.32
CA TYR A 121 7.70 10.80 6.72
C TYR A 121 7.42 10.01 8.00
N PHE A 122 6.41 10.45 8.72
CA PHE A 122 5.91 9.77 9.90
C PHE A 122 4.63 9.02 9.58
N ILE A 123 4.51 7.84 10.15
CA ILE A 123 3.29 7.05 10.14
C ILE A 123 2.79 6.96 11.58
N GLU A 124 1.62 7.52 11.84
CA GLU A 124 0.88 7.32 13.07
C GLU A 124 -0.14 6.20 12.82
N ILE A 125 -0.08 5.15 13.61
CA ILE A 125 -0.94 3.97 13.43
C ILE A 125 -1.82 3.82 14.68
N GLY A 126 -3.12 3.67 14.46
CA GLY A 126 -4.09 3.50 15.52
C GLY A 126 -3.94 2.19 16.30
N PRO A 127 -4.56 2.08 17.47
CA PRO A 127 -4.50 0.86 18.26
C PRO A 127 -5.16 -0.31 17.52
N ASN A 128 -4.63 -1.51 17.73
CA ASN A 128 -5.11 -2.77 17.13
C ASN A 128 -5.02 -2.82 15.59
N VAL A 129 -4.23 -1.95 14.99
CA VAL A 129 -3.94 -1.95 13.55
C VAL A 129 -2.58 -2.59 13.31
N ASP A 130 -2.47 -3.45 12.30
CA ASP A 130 -1.22 -4.14 11.97
C ASP A 130 -0.18 -3.15 11.44
N VAL A 131 0.91 -2.99 12.18
CA VAL A 131 1.98 -2.04 11.87
C VAL A 131 2.72 -2.42 10.59
N ALA A 132 3.01 -3.70 10.40
CA ALA A 132 3.74 -4.18 9.21
C ALA A 132 2.90 -3.97 7.94
N PHE A 133 1.62 -4.31 8.00
CA PHE A 133 0.69 -4.11 6.88
C PHE A 133 0.57 -2.63 6.51
N MET A 134 0.35 -1.74 7.49
CA MET A 134 0.21 -0.30 7.24
C MET A 134 1.52 0.33 6.73
N SER A 135 2.66 -0.11 7.23
CA SER A 135 3.97 0.34 6.74
C SER A 135 4.20 -0.08 5.29
N MET A 136 3.83 -1.31 4.92
CA MET A 136 3.94 -1.76 3.54
C MET A 136 2.94 -1.06 2.62
N CYS A 137 1.72 -0.78 3.08
CA CYS A 137 0.76 0.03 2.32
C CYS A 137 1.29 1.44 2.06
N THR A 138 1.91 2.06 3.06
CA THR A 138 2.54 3.39 2.92
C THR A 138 3.67 3.36 1.89
N TYR A 139 4.53 2.36 1.94
CA TYR A 139 5.57 2.15 0.94
C TYR A 139 4.98 1.98 -0.46
N ALA A 140 3.96 1.14 -0.59
CA ALA A 140 3.31 0.87 -1.87
C ALA A 140 2.67 2.15 -2.47
N ILE A 141 2.05 2.99 -1.65
CA ILE A 141 1.48 4.27 -2.07
C ILE A 141 2.58 5.22 -2.53
N ASP A 142 3.69 5.30 -1.79
CA ASP A 142 4.83 6.13 -2.20
C ASP A 142 5.35 5.69 -3.59
N GLU A 143 5.49 4.40 -3.82
CA GLU A 143 5.93 3.86 -5.12
C GLU A 143 4.90 4.10 -6.24
N LEU A 144 3.60 3.95 -5.95
CA LEU A 144 2.55 4.18 -6.94
C LEU A 144 2.47 5.64 -7.41
N PHE A 145 2.78 6.58 -6.54
CA PHE A 145 2.71 8.01 -6.83
C PHE A 145 4.06 8.64 -7.20
N SER A 146 5.17 7.93 -7.04
CA SER A 146 6.51 8.43 -7.39
C SER A 146 6.73 8.49 -8.90
N ASP A 147 6.11 7.62 -9.66
CA ASP A 147 6.25 7.56 -11.13
C ASP A 147 5.76 8.84 -11.84
N ASN A 148 5.06 9.71 -11.15
CA ASN A 148 4.60 11.00 -11.67
C ASN A 148 5.59 12.15 -11.47
N LYS A 149 6.75 11.88 -10.87
CA LYS A 149 7.78 12.90 -10.62
C LYS A 149 8.76 13.08 -11.78
N ASN A 150 8.59 12.31 -12.84
CA ASN A 150 9.42 12.38 -14.03
C ASN A 150 8.70 13.07 -15.19
#